data_da598c1111a19bebeb7e27cba1306f01
#
_entry.id   da598c1111a19bebeb7e27cba1306f01
#
_cell.length_a   1.000
_cell.length_b   1.000
_cell.length_c   1.000
_cell.angle_alpha   90.00
_cell.angle_beta   90.00
_cell.angle_gamma   90.00
#
_symmetry.space_group_name_H-M   'P 1'
#
loop_
_entity.id
_entity.type
_entity.pdbx_description
1 polymer ?
#
loop_
_entity_poly.entity_id
_entity_poly.type
_entity_poly.pdbx_seq_one_letter_code
_entity_poly.pdbx_strand_id
1 'polypeptide(L)'
;MKQNAGMYGIKLFAAVLLSLALTACQSSGDRLTVVNPDVSRTGTQTDQSPDPAPGGERKLTVVKTPEQQVDRELTVARTHRIEAASIQSWLSEDEVSIETTKLVKAGTATEEPKYEYTSSIVNINTGQSRKNTGEGGQQVKGYMLVKETISPDGSYSFIQKWKDKYIADNFVKNLQTGQTIQIKGDNYLERGGWLNADTYILAAGSMSGRGEIRQISAADGKVTAVTLDDPDAEMFGQFGASHGRIYYTDDQHVLKVFEPGQAKPVSLIQDVWSFEISPDSQYIAVSTVTQSGEFKGSKLLIYDAAGSLQGSLIGKGDLISYISWSPDSAKLAFDVYTEDKTGMNGVYIFDTRSGRVLPLAQYYAAGDPMPHPVYPFSWSPSGNRLGFTLDDPKSLLVTHVIDFK
;
A
#
# COMPACT_ATOMS: atom_id res chain seq x y z
N MET A 1 64.84 -29.46 -0.92
CA MET A 1 65.36 -30.39 0.09
C MET A 1 64.36 -30.53 1.23
N LYS A 2 63.94 -31.82 1.47
CA LYS A 2 63.22 -32.38 2.64
C LYS A 2 61.87 -31.76 2.98
N GLN A 3 60.73 -32.33 2.58
CA GLN A 3 60.04 -33.56 3.11
C GLN A 3 60.08 -33.70 4.62
N ASN A 4 58.91 -33.61 5.23
CA ASN A 4 58.45 -34.67 6.11
C ASN A 4 56.92 -34.60 6.36
N ALA A 5 56.34 -35.74 6.16
CA ALA A 5 54.99 -36.19 6.37
C ALA A 5 54.80 -36.67 7.84
N GLY A 6 53.57 -36.78 8.26
CA GLY A 6 53.13 -37.46 9.49
C GLY A 6 51.65 -37.18 9.66
N MET A 7 50.76 -37.87 9.26
CA MET A 7 50.21 -39.23 9.44
C MET A 7 49.41 -39.39 10.78
N TYR A 8 48.10 -39.53 10.61
CA TYR A 8 47.08 -40.32 11.30
C TYR A 8 46.69 -40.03 12.76
N GLY A 9 45.44 -39.81 12.96
CA GLY A 9 44.73 -39.93 14.23
C GLY A 9 43.21 -40.01 14.03
N ILE A 10 42.73 -41.16 13.56
CA ILE A 10 41.33 -41.57 13.57
C ILE A 10 40.87 -41.74 15.03
N LYS A 11 39.86 -41.04 15.50
CA LYS A 11 39.05 -41.46 16.63
C LYS A 11 37.57 -41.45 16.24
N LEU A 12 37.03 -42.62 16.02
CA LEU A 12 35.63 -42.94 16.12
C LEU A 12 35.10 -42.50 17.50
N PHE A 13 34.03 -41.76 17.53
CA PHE A 13 33.12 -41.74 18.69
C PHE A 13 31.67 -41.87 18.27
N ALA A 14 31.03 -42.75 18.98
CA ALA A 14 29.76 -43.37 18.76
C ALA A 14 28.58 -42.40 18.64
N ALA A 15 27.66 -42.77 17.77
CA ALA A 15 26.31 -42.24 17.67
C ALA A 15 25.52 -42.55 18.97
N VAL A 16 24.97 -41.52 19.60
CA VAL A 16 23.85 -41.64 20.53
C VAL A 16 22.70 -40.87 19.87
N LEU A 17 21.78 -41.62 19.26
CA LEU A 17 20.46 -41.17 18.84
C LEU A 17 19.65 -40.82 20.11
N LEU A 18 19.50 -39.54 20.39
CA LEU A 18 18.48 -39.06 21.32
C LEU A 18 17.38 -38.40 20.47
N SER A 19 16.37 -39.18 20.13
CA SER A 19 15.12 -38.74 19.55
C SER A 19 14.32 -37.96 20.60
N LEU A 20 14.53 -36.65 20.69
CA LEU A 20 13.61 -35.73 21.34
C LEU A 20 12.49 -35.40 20.36
N ALA A 21 11.34 -36.05 20.58
CA ALA A 21 10.06 -35.64 20.00
C ALA A 21 9.73 -34.24 20.56
N LEU A 22 10.13 -33.21 19.87
CA LEU A 22 9.58 -31.86 20.02
C LEU A 22 8.19 -31.90 19.35
N THR A 23 7.15 -32.17 20.14
CA THR A 23 5.79 -31.76 19.82
C THR A 23 5.77 -30.23 19.83
N ALA A 24 6.13 -29.64 18.69
CA ALA A 24 5.80 -28.27 18.43
C ALA A 24 4.27 -28.21 18.34
N CYS A 25 3.63 -27.56 19.31
CA CYS A 25 2.32 -27.00 19.13
C CYS A 25 2.44 -25.98 17.98
N GLN A 26 2.15 -26.42 16.76
CA GLN A 26 1.79 -25.51 15.71
C GLN A 26 0.48 -24.84 16.16
N SER A 27 0.56 -23.60 16.60
CA SER A 27 -0.58 -22.71 16.53
C SER A 27 -1.00 -22.72 15.06
N SER A 28 -2.18 -23.27 14.78
CA SER A 28 -2.81 -23.21 13.48
C SER A 28 -3.11 -21.73 13.19
N GLY A 29 -2.15 -21.03 12.61
CA GLY A 29 -2.38 -19.73 11.98
C GLY A 29 -3.36 -19.96 10.83
N ASP A 30 -4.45 -19.24 10.84
CA ASP A 30 -5.51 -19.32 9.83
C ASP A 30 -4.92 -19.05 8.44
N ARG A 31 -4.86 -20.09 7.60
CA ARG A 31 -4.42 -19.95 6.20
C ARG A 31 -5.57 -19.44 5.35
N LEU A 32 -5.36 -18.29 4.76
CA LEU A 32 -6.29 -17.66 3.84
C LEU A 32 -6.29 -18.35 2.45
N THR A 33 -7.43 -18.83 1.99
CA THR A 33 -7.65 -19.36 0.61
C THR A 33 -8.82 -18.61 -0.03
N VAL A 34 -8.71 -18.01 -1.21
CA VAL A 34 -9.71 -17.11 -1.83
C VAL A 34 -10.47 -17.75 -3.01
N VAL A 35 -11.77 -17.59 -3.13
CA VAL A 35 -12.62 -18.08 -4.25
C VAL A 35 -13.20 -16.91 -5.06
N ASN A 36 -12.99 -16.93 -6.38
CA ASN A 36 -13.61 -15.98 -7.31
C ASN A 36 -15.10 -16.33 -7.52
N PRO A 37 -16.06 -15.40 -7.36
CA PRO A 37 -17.49 -15.68 -7.38
C PRO A 37 -18.12 -15.91 -8.77
N ASP A 38 -17.37 -15.79 -9.87
CA ASP A 38 -17.94 -15.77 -11.23
C ASP A 38 -17.98 -17.12 -11.94
N VAL A 39 -18.27 -18.23 -11.24
CA VAL A 39 -18.58 -19.49 -11.93
C VAL A 39 -19.94 -20.01 -11.48
N SER A 40 -20.88 -20.01 -12.41
CA SER A 40 -22.23 -20.54 -12.30
C SER A 40 -22.29 -21.90 -11.62
N ARG A 41 -23.12 -21.99 -10.59
CA ARG A 41 -23.42 -23.23 -9.88
C ARG A 41 -24.11 -24.23 -10.81
N THR A 42 -23.45 -25.32 -11.13
CA THR A 42 -24.08 -26.63 -11.33
C THR A 42 -23.07 -27.74 -11.07
N GLY A 43 -23.39 -28.65 -10.17
CA GLY A 43 -22.80 -29.99 -10.13
C GLY A 43 -21.99 -30.38 -8.92
N THR A 44 -22.62 -31.06 -8.01
CA THR A 44 -22.23 -32.21 -7.14
C THR A 44 -20.76 -32.36 -6.75
N GLN A 45 -20.51 -32.29 -5.45
CA GLN A 45 -19.27 -32.69 -4.79
C GLN A 45 -18.89 -34.15 -5.07
N THR A 46 -17.69 -34.36 -5.52
CA THR A 46 -16.92 -35.56 -5.27
C THR A 46 -15.47 -35.18 -5.04
N ASP A 47 -14.97 -35.56 -3.87
CA ASP A 47 -13.58 -35.44 -3.46
C ASP A 47 -12.67 -36.24 -4.38
N GLN A 48 -11.90 -35.54 -5.23
CA GLN A 48 -10.61 -36.03 -5.77
C GLN A 48 -9.83 -34.82 -6.29
N SER A 49 -8.63 -34.64 -5.74
CA SER A 49 -7.64 -33.66 -6.19
C SER A 49 -7.12 -34.06 -7.56
N PRO A 50 -7.25 -33.22 -8.61
CA PRO A 50 -6.54 -33.42 -9.85
C PRO A 50 -5.38 -32.43 -10.00
N ASP A 51 -4.28 -32.91 -10.56
CA ASP A 51 -3.12 -32.13 -11.02
C ASP A 51 -3.54 -30.96 -11.93
N PRO A 52 -2.83 -29.82 -11.88
CA PRO A 52 -3.22 -28.63 -12.61
C PRO A 52 -2.94 -28.78 -14.10
N ALA A 53 -3.99 -28.82 -14.90
CA ALA A 53 -3.89 -28.63 -16.33
C ALA A 53 -3.54 -27.16 -16.68
N PRO A 54 -2.73 -26.88 -17.69
CA PRO A 54 -2.40 -25.52 -18.10
C PRO A 54 -3.63 -24.86 -18.73
N GLY A 55 -4.08 -23.74 -18.16
CA GLY A 55 -5.19 -22.93 -18.67
C GLY A 55 -6.44 -22.85 -17.77
N GLY A 56 -6.44 -23.45 -16.58
CA GLY A 56 -7.58 -23.42 -15.69
C GLY A 56 -7.74 -22.11 -14.93
N GLU A 57 -8.97 -21.59 -14.87
CA GLU A 57 -9.38 -20.48 -14.01
C GLU A 57 -8.90 -20.68 -12.57
N ARG A 58 -8.18 -19.70 -12.03
CA ARG A 58 -7.65 -19.79 -10.67
C ARG A 58 -8.67 -19.26 -9.67
N LYS A 59 -9.19 -20.16 -8.84
CA LYS A 59 -10.02 -19.79 -7.68
C LYS A 59 -9.13 -19.30 -6.54
N LEU A 60 -9.47 -18.15 -6.00
CA LEU A 60 -8.94 -17.63 -4.75
C LEU A 60 -9.94 -17.91 -3.62
N THR A 61 -9.57 -18.60 -2.56
CA THR A 61 -10.46 -18.95 -1.44
C THR A 61 -9.79 -18.60 -0.12
N VAL A 62 -10.48 -17.90 0.78
CA VAL A 62 -10.08 -17.80 2.18
C VAL A 62 -10.84 -18.82 2.99
N VAL A 63 -10.15 -19.77 3.60
CA VAL A 63 -10.74 -20.75 4.51
C VAL A 63 -10.76 -20.17 5.92
N LYS A 64 -11.95 -19.90 6.43
CA LYS A 64 -12.16 -19.65 7.87
C LYS A 64 -12.46 -20.96 8.57
N THR A 65 -11.96 -21.09 9.80
CA THR A 65 -12.43 -22.13 10.71
C THR A 65 -13.94 -22.01 10.94
N PRO A 66 -14.67 -23.12 11.16
CA PRO A 66 -16.14 -23.13 11.27
C PRO A 66 -16.73 -22.19 12.33
N GLU A 67 -15.92 -21.76 13.31
CA GLU A 67 -16.36 -20.89 14.41
C GLU A 67 -16.37 -19.39 14.08
N GLN A 68 -15.86 -18.98 12.88
CA GLN A 68 -15.78 -17.58 12.44
C GLN A 68 -16.63 -17.28 11.19
N GLN A 69 -17.77 -17.92 10.99
CA GLN A 69 -18.72 -17.46 9.99
C GLN A 69 -19.27 -16.09 10.38
N VAL A 70 -18.67 -15.04 9.83
CA VAL A 70 -19.27 -13.69 9.89
C VAL A 70 -20.40 -13.67 8.88
N ASP A 71 -21.63 -13.54 9.35
CA ASP A 71 -22.88 -13.53 8.56
C ASP A 71 -23.02 -12.35 7.59
N ARG A 72 -21.98 -11.55 7.39
CA ARG A 72 -22.03 -10.37 6.51
C ARG A 72 -20.92 -10.43 5.46
N GLU A 73 -21.33 -10.81 4.26
CA GLU A 73 -20.52 -10.64 3.06
C GLU A 73 -20.39 -9.14 2.76
N LEU A 74 -19.16 -8.66 2.49
CA LEU A 74 -18.94 -7.31 2.03
C LEU A 74 -19.67 -7.11 0.70
N THR A 75 -20.51 -6.09 0.63
CA THR A 75 -21.26 -5.76 -0.59
C THR A 75 -21.18 -4.27 -0.87
N VAL A 76 -21.28 -3.92 -2.15
CA VAL A 76 -21.45 -2.54 -2.58
C VAL A 76 -22.88 -2.11 -2.28
N ALA A 77 -23.02 -1.06 -1.46
CA ALA A 77 -24.32 -0.48 -1.13
C ALA A 77 -24.75 0.58 -2.14
N ARG A 78 -23.79 1.40 -2.60
CA ARG A 78 -24.01 2.50 -3.54
C ARG A 78 -22.72 2.86 -4.26
N THR A 79 -22.86 3.37 -5.48
CA THR A 79 -21.78 4.00 -6.24
C THR A 79 -22.17 5.43 -6.58
N HIS A 80 -21.28 6.37 -6.24
CA HIS A 80 -21.38 7.77 -6.65
C HIS A 80 -20.37 8.03 -7.76
N ARG A 81 -20.72 8.92 -8.69
CA ARG A 81 -19.86 9.33 -9.79
C ARG A 81 -19.71 10.85 -9.80
N ILE A 82 -18.46 11.32 -9.86
CA ILE A 82 -18.11 12.74 -9.95
C ILE A 82 -17.27 12.92 -11.21
N GLU A 83 -17.77 13.72 -12.16
CA GLU A 83 -17.12 13.93 -13.45
C GLU A 83 -16.09 15.03 -13.39
N ALA A 84 -15.06 14.91 -14.24
CA ALA A 84 -13.96 15.85 -14.40
C ALA A 84 -13.23 16.21 -13.09
N ALA A 85 -13.18 15.29 -12.11
CA ALA A 85 -12.65 15.58 -10.80
C ALA A 85 -11.83 14.43 -10.22
N SER A 86 -10.90 14.78 -9.32
CA SER A 86 -10.15 13.86 -8.47
C SER A 86 -10.37 14.20 -6.98
N ILE A 87 -10.36 13.18 -6.11
CA ILE A 87 -10.40 13.37 -4.65
C ILE A 87 -9.02 13.82 -4.18
N GLN A 88 -9.01 14.92 -3.42
CA GLN A 88 -7.80 15.42 -2.76
C GLN A 88 -7.71 14.92 -1.31
N SER A 89 -8.84 14.93 -0.59
CA SER A 89 -8.92 14.46 0.79
C SER A 89 -10.36 14.25 1.23
N TRP A 90 -10.56 13.39 2.22
CA TRP A 90 -11.80 13.29 2.97
C TRP A 90 -11.79 14.30 4.12
N LEU A 91 -12.87 15.08 4.26
CA LEU A 91 -13.07 16.01 5.36
C LEU A 91 -13.94 15.41 6.45
N SER A 92 -14.83 14.51 6.08
CA SER A 92 -15.68 13.69 6.96
C SER A 92 -16.14 12.44 6.21
N GLU A 93 -17.02 11.63 6.80
CA GLU A 93 -17.65 10.50 6.11
C GLU A 93 -18.44 10.93 4.87
N ASP A 94 -19.00 12.13 4.87
CA ASP A 94 -19.92 12.61 3.84
C ASP A 94 -19.33 13.68 2.94
N GLU A 95 -18.20 14.27 3.29
CA GLU A 95 -17.61 15.38 2.54
C GLU A 95 -16.20 15.09 2.07
N VAL A 96 -15.97 15.35 0.78
CA VAL A 96 -14.66 15.25 0.14
C VAL A 96 -14.24 16.58 -0.46
N SER A 97 -12.96 16.91 -0.32
CA SER A 97 -12.32 17.94 -1.13
C SER A 97 -11.96 17.33 -2.48
N ILE A 98 -12.41 17.94 -3.55
CA ILE A 98 -12.12 17.53 -4.92
C ILE A 98 -11.41 18.64 -5.68
N GLU A 99 -10.61 18.25 -6.66
CA GLU A 99 -10.10 19.14 -7.69
C GLU A 99 -10.75 18.80 -9.02
N THR A 100 -11.42 19.78 -9.61
CA THR A 100 -12.02 19.65 -10.94
C THR A 100 -11.04 20.15 -12.00
N THR A 101 -10.82 19.37 -13.05
CA THR A 101 -9.92 19.67 -14.16
C THR A 101 -10.73 20.00 -15.40
N LYS A 102 -10.49 21.18 -16.00
CA LYS A 102 -11.13 21.63 -17.23
C LYS A 102 -10.09 21.93 -18.29
N LEU A 103 -10.22 21.32 -19.47
CA LEU A 103 -9.38 21.67 -20.61
C LEU A 103 -9.80 23.04 -21.14
N VAL A 104 -8.88 24.01 -21.09
CA VAL A 104 -9.08 25.40 -21.56
C VAL A 104 -8.58 25.57 -23.00
N LYS A 105 -7.46 24.93 -23.35
CA LYS A 105 -6.87 24.93 -24.67
C LYS A 105 -6.34 23.54 -25.00
N ALA A 106 -6.76 22.99 -26.12
CA ALA A 106 -6.22 21.73 -26.62
C ALA A 106 -4.75 21.90 -27.01
N GLY A 107 -3.95 20.86 -26.75
CA GLY A 107 -2.56 20.80 -27.20
C GLY A 107 -2.45 20.71 -28.72
N THR A 108 -1.27 21.05 -29.23
CA THR A 108 -0.87 20.88 -30.63
C THR A 108 0.45 20.09 -30.68
N ALA A 109 0.98 19.85 -31.86
CA ALA A 109 2.29 19.18 -31.98
C ALA A 109 3.45 19.96 -31.32
N THR A 110 3.27 21.26 -31.05
CA THR A 110 4.30 22.17 -30.52
C THR A 110 3.90 22.86 -29.21
N GLU A 111 2.66 22.75 -28.79
CA GLU A 111 2.15 23.37 -27.55
C GLU A 111 1.44 22.34 -26.70
N GLU A 112 1.76 22.31 -25.40
CA GLU A 112 1.04 21.50 -24.43
C GLU A 112 -0.39 21.98 -24.20
N PRO A 113 -1.34 21.08 -23.88
CA PRO A 113 -2.69 21.48 -23.51
C PRO A 113 -2.68 22.33 -22.24
N LYS A 114 -3.62 23.27 -22.14
CA LYS A 114 -3.80 24.10 -20.94
C LYS A 114 -5.05 23.68 -20.19
N TYR A 115 -4.89 23.51 -18.89
CA TYR A 115 -5.96 23.14 -17.98
C TYR A 115 -6.22 24.23 -16.95
N GLU A 116 -7.46 24.34 -16.51
CA GLU A 116 -7.90 25.11 -15.36
C GLU A 116 -8.31 24.16 -14.24
N TYR A 117 -7.85 24.41 -13.03
CA TYR A 117 -8.12 23.60 -11.85
C TYR A 117 -8.97 24.40 -10.87
N THR A 118 -10.03 23.77 -10.34
CA THR A 118 -10.91 24.39 -9.37
C THR A 118 -11.12 23.43 -8.18
N SER A 119 -10.80 23.91 -6.97
CA SER A 119 -11.02 23.14 -5.74
C SER A 119 -12.40 23.43 -5.17
N SER A 120 -13.11 22.36 -4.81
CA SER A 120 -14.42 22.42 -4.15
C SER A 120 -14.60 21.30 -3.13
N ILE A 121 -15.56 21.48 -2.23
CA ILE A 121 -15.99 20.47 -1.27
C ILE A 121 -17.34 19.95 -1.73
N VAL A 122 -17.44 18.62 -1.85
CA VAL A 122 -18.67 17.94 -2.29
C VAL A 122 -19.19 17.07 -1.16
N ASN A 123 -20.48 17.20 -0.85
CA ASN A 123 -21.17 16.21 -0.03
C ASN A 123 -21.59 15.03 -0.90
N ILE A 124 -21.06 13.86 -0.63
CA ILE A 124 -21.23 12.66 -1.44
C ILE A 124 -22.69 12.18 -1.48
N ASN A 125 -23.42 12.34 -0.37
CA ASN A 125 -24.80 11.85 -0.29
C ASN A 125 -25.78 12.73 -1.05
N THR A 126 -25.58 14.06 -1.02
CA THR A 126 -26.51 15.03 -1.62
C THR A 126 -26.05 15.56 -2.98
N GLY A 127 -24.77 15.40 -3.33
CA GLY A 127 -24.15 16.02 -4.49
C GLY A 127 -23.98 17.53 -4.39
N GLN A 128 -24.32 18.15 -3.23
CA GLN A 128 -24.14 19.58 -3.05
C GLN A 128 -22.65 19.92 -3.00
N SER A 129 -22.29 20.98 -3.71
CA SER A 129 -20.91 21.47 -3.81
C SER A 129 -20.80 22.88 -3.28
N ARG A 130 -19.70 23.17 -2.58
CA ARG A 130 -19.31 24.53 -2.18
C ARG A 130 -17.85 24.77 -2.54
N LYS A 131 -17.50 26.03 -2.77
CA LYS A 131 -16.11 26.41 -3.03
C LYS A 131 -15.25 26.04 -1.83
N ASN A 132 -14.11 25.40 -2.10
CA ASN A 132 -13.11 25.17 -1.07
C ASN A 132 -12.37 26.48 -0.78
N THR A 133 -12.70 27.14 0.34
CA THR A 133 -12.12 28.44 0.74
C THR A 133 -10.90 28.27 1.67
N GLY A 134 -10.43 27.04 1.88
CA GLY A 134 -9.10 26.86 2.45
C GLY A 134 -9.00 26.38 3.89
N GLU A 135 -10.07 25.84 4.51
CA GLU A 135 -9.93 25.23 5.85
C GLU A 135 -9.80 23.69 5.84
N GLY A 136 -9.90 23.06 4.69
CA GLY A 136 -9.77 21.59 4.61
C GLY A 136 -9.30 21.16 3.22
N GLY A 137 -8.00 21.14 2.99
CA GLY A 137 -7.40 20.82 1.69
C GLY A 137 -6.93 22.06 0.95
N GLN A 138 -6.06 22.82 1.60
CA GLN A 138 -5.55 24.08 1.08
C GLN A 138 -4.58 23.86 -0.06
N GLN A 139 -4.82 24.48 -1.22
CA GLN A 139 -3.71 25.17 -1.87
C GLN A 139 -3.24 26.29 -0.92
N VAL A 140 -2.39 25.98 0.03
CA VAL A 140 -1.71 26.97 0.83
C VAL A 140 -0.84 27.74 -0.15
N LYS A 141 -1.07 29.04 -0.29
CA LYS A 141 -0.36 29.91 -1.26
C LYS A 141 1.14 29.60 -1.21
N GLY A 142 1.69 29.11 -2.31
CA GLY A 142 3.12 28.75 -2.45
C GLY A 142 3.45 27.26 -2.24
N TYR A 143 2.46 26.40 -2.09
CA TYR A 143 2.66 24.94 -2.01
C TYR A 143 1.79 24.21 -3.04
N MET A 144 2.34 23.15 -3.64
CA MET A 144 1.62 22.29 -4.60
C MET A 144 0.64 21.33 -3.91
N LEU A 145 1.05 20.78 -2.76
CA LEU A 145 0.34 19.76 -2.03
C LEU A 145 0.60 19.91 -0.54
N VAL A 146 -0.42 19.66 0.28
CA VAL A 146 -0.29 19.52 1.74
C VAL A 146 -0.74 18.11 2.08
N LYS A 147 0.14 17.34 2.72
CA LYS A 147 -0.14 16.01 3.25
C LYS A 147 -0.09 16.07 4.76
N GLU A 148 -1.13 15.58 5.42
CA GLU A 148 -1.20 15.48 6.88
C GLU A 148 -1.44 14.01 7.28
N THR A 149 -0.65 13.52 8.22
CA THR A 149 -0.76 12.17 8.78
C THR A 149 -0.90 12.26 10.29
N ILE A 150 -1.96 11.64 10.83
CA ILE A 150 -2.27 11.68 12.26
C ILE A 150 -1.53 10.53 12.97
N SER A 151 -1.03 10.79 14.19
CA SER A 151 -0.41 9.77 15.03
C SER A 151 -1.41 8.68 15.43
N PRO A 152 -0.96 7.45 15.72
CA PRO A 152 -1.84 6.32 16.04
C PRO A 152 -2.81 6.57 17.20
N ASP A 153 -2.45 7.43 18.16
CA ASP A 153 -3.28 7.80 19.31
C ASP A 153 -4.12 9.09 19.08
N GLY A 154 -3.97 9.75 17.92
CA GLY A 154 -4.67 10.99 17.59
C GLY A 154 -4.15 12.25 18.31
N SER A 155 -3.00 12.19 18.99
CA SER A 155 -2.47 13.32 19.76
C SER A 155 -1.72 14.33 18.91
N TYR A 156 -1.11 13.88 17.82
CA TYR A 156 -0.27 14.70 16.95
C TYR A 156 -0.62 14.49 15.47
N SER A 157 -0.22 15.46 14.64
CA SER A 157 -0.14 15.26 13.20
C SER A 157 1.22 15.68 12.66
N PHE A 158 1.68 14.99 11.62
CA PHE A 158 2.84 15.37 10.81
C PHE A 158 2.34 15.96 9.51
N ILE A 159 2.75 17.19 9.22
CA ILE A 159 2.27 17.96 8.08
C ILE A 159 3.43 18.22 7.14
N GLN A 160 3.32 17.77 5.89
CA GLN A 160 4.26 18.05 4.81
C GLN A 160 3.61 19.05 3.83
N LYS A 161 4.24 20.20 3.64
CA LYS A 161 3.81 21.22 2.67
C LYS A 161 4.80 21.22 1.50
N TRP A 162 4.43 20.58 0.40
CA TRP A 162 5.27 20.40 -0.77
C TRP A 162 5.33 21.67 -1.61
N LYS A 163 6.53 22.19 -1.83
CA LYS A 163 6.80 23.34 -2.71
C LYS A 163 6.85 22.92 -4.18
N ASP A 164 7.39 21.75 -4.41
CA ASP A 164 7.47 21.08 -5.71
C ASP A 164 7.39 19.56 -5.49
N LYS A 165 7.66 18.77 -6.53
CA LYS A 165 7.63 17.31 -6.45
C LYS A 165 8.72 16.67 -5.60
N TYR A 166 9.69 17.46 -5.10
CA TYR A 166 10.86 16.96 -4.38
C TYR A 166 11.03 17.55 -2.99
N ILE A 167 10.55 18.77 -2.74
CA ILE A 167 10.89 19.54 -1.53
C ILE A 167 9.61 19.88 -0.75
N ALA A 168 9.59 19.55 0.53
CA ALA A 168 8.51 19.87 1.46
C ALA A 168 9.03 20.66 2.69
N ASP A 169 8.20 21.56 3.21
CA ASP A 169 8.35 22.06 4.57
C ASP A 169 7.56 21.15 5.53
N ASN A 170 8.22 20.69 6.58
CA ASN A 170 7.67 19.73 7.53
C ASN A 170 7.33 20.39 8.87
N PHE A 171 6.23 19.94 9.44
CA PHE A 171 5.73 20.43 10.73
C PHE A 171 5.17 19.28 11.56
N VAL A 172 5.31 19.38 12.86
CA VAL A 172 4.53 18.60 13.83
C VAL A 172 3.52 19.52 14.48
N LYS A 173 2.26 19.09 14.57
CA LYS A 173 1.19 19.81 15.23
C LYS A 173 0.62 18.96 16.37
N ASN A 174 0.54 19.54 17.56
CA ASN A 174 -0.20 18.96 18.67
C ASN A 174 -1.69 19.25 18.44
N LEU A 175 -2.51 18.22 18.32
CA LEU A 175 -3.92 18.33 17.97
C LEU A 175 -4.80 18.82 19.15
N GLN A 176 -4.33 18.67 20.39
CA GLN A 176 -5.05 19.15 21.57
C GLN A 176 -4.82 20.64 21.81
N THR A 177 -3.59 21.11 21.66
CA THR A 177 -3.22 22.51 21.93
C THR A 177 -3.22 23.40 20.68
N GLY A 178 -3.18 22.80 19.50
CA GLY A 178 -3.00 23.49 18.23
C GLY A 178 -1.58 24.01 17.96
N GLN A 179 -0.64 23.81 18.89
CA GLN A 179 0.75 24.23 18.72
C GLN A 179 1.39 23.51 17.55
N THR A 180 2.11 24.28 16.71
CA THR A 180 2.81 23.75 15.54
C THR A 180 4.29 24.07 15.63
N ILE A 181 5.12 23.07 15.38
CA ILE A 181 6.60 23.14 15.39
C ILE A 181 7.11 22.85 13.98
N GLN A 182 7.91 23.73 13.41
CA GLN A 182 8.55 23.50 12.13
C GLN A 182 9.79 22.60 12.32
N ILE A 183 9.87 21.53 11.52
CA ILE A 183 11.01 20.63 11.50
C ILE A 183 12.04 21.19 10.53
N LYS A 184 13.25 21.44 11.04
CA LYS A 184 14.37 21.95 10.27
C LYS A 184 15.18 20.80 9.68
N GLY A 185 15.70 20.98 8.47
CA GLY A 185 16.58 20.01 7.82
C GLY A 185 16.58 20.18 6.31
N ASP A 186 17.39 19.37 5.65
CA ASP A 186 17.34 19.21 4.20
C ASP A 186 16.13 18.34 3.87
N ASN A 187 15.23 18.88 3.07
CA ASN A 187 13.90 18.33 2.85
C ASN A 187 13.75 17.93 1.38
N TYR A 188 14.45 16.89 0.97
CA TYR A 188 14.45 16.40 -0.41
C TYR A 188 13.95 14.95 -0.46
N LEU A 189 12.98 14.65 -1.35
CA LEU A 189 12.41 13.30 -1.58
C LEU A 189 11.98 12.59 -0.30
N GLU A 190 11.21 13.25 0.54
CA GLU A 190 10.84 12.76 1.87
C GLU A 190 9.68 11.77 1.85
N ARG A 191 9.91 10.63 2.49
CA ARG A 191 8.89 9.62 2.78
C ARG A 191 8.91 9.30 4.26
N GLY A 192 7.77 9.04 4.87
CA GLY A 192 7.76 8.81 6.30
C GLY A 192 6.47 8.19 6.80
N GLY A 193 6.48 7.91 8.11
CA GLY A 193 5.36 7.34 8.84
C GLY A 193 5.55 7.44 10.34
N TRP A 194 4.47 7.25 11.09
CA TRP A 194 4.51 7.19 12.55
C TRP A 194 5.11 5.87 13.02
N LEU A 195 6.21 5.95 13.76
CA LEU A 195 6.83 4.79 14.41
C LEU A 195 5.98 4.30 15.59
N ASN A 196 5.46 5.27 16.33
CA ASN A 196 4.58 5.11 17.50
C ASN A 196 3.77 6.41 17.70
N ALA A 197 3.14 6.59 18.87
CA ALA A 197 2.28 7.73 19.16
C ALA A 197 2.99 9.10 19.16
N ASP A 198 4.28 9.14 19.49
CA ASP A 198 5.05 10.37 19.74
C ASP A 198 6.29 10.54 18.84
N THR A 199 6.53 9.60 17.95
CA THR A 199 7.72 9.57 17.12
C THR A 199 7.38 9.36 15.65
N TYR A 200 7.77 10.30 14.80
CA TYR A 200 7.67 10.19 13.34
C TYR A 200 9.03 9.84 12.74
N ILE A 201 9.06 8.93 11.79
CA ILE A 201 10.25 8.58 11.02
C ILE A 201 10.15 9.18 9.63
N LEU A 202 11.21 9.85 9.20
CA LEU A 202 11.32 10.47 7.90
C LEU A 202 12.57 9.95 7.19
N ALA A 203 12.38 9.34 6.02
CA ALA A 203 13.47 9.04 5.10
C ALA A 203 13.64 10.23 4.17
N ALA A 204 14.78 10.92 4.27
CA ALA A 204 15.14 12.03 3.42
C ALA A 204 16.11 11.55 2.33
N GLY A 205 15.78 11.83 1.07
CA GLY A 205 16.71 11.66 -0.03
C GLY A 205 17.84 12.70 0.02
N SER A 206 18.85 12.52 -0.82
CA SER A 206 19.94 13.48 -0.99
C SER A 206 20.27 13.63 -2.48
N MET A 207 20.54 14.84 -2.91
CA MET A 207 21.04 15.10 -4.27
C MET A 207 22.52 14.78 -4.44
N SER A 208 23.26 14.62 -3.34
CA SER A 208 24.73 14.47 -3.35
C SER A 208 25.21 13.11 -2.85
N GLY A 209 24.31 12.15 -2.64
CA GLY A 209 24.70 10.84 -2.16
C GLY A 209 23.58 10.11 -1.43
N ARG A 210 23.95 9.31 -0.47
CA ARG A 210 23.03 8.48 0.31
C ARG A 210 22.04 9.32 1.11
N GLY A 211 20.77 8.93 1.09
CA GLY A 211 19.74 9.47 1.97
C GLY A 211 19.96 9.13 3.45
N GLU A 212 19.22 9.75 4.32
CA GLU A 212 19.26 9.51 5.76
C GLU A 212 17.88 9.23 6.33
N ILE A 213 17.84 8.48 7.42
CA ILE A 213 16.61 8.30 8.20
C ILE A 213 16.68 9.22 9.41
N ARG A 214 15.63 9.99 9.64
CA ARG A 214 15.49 10.92 10.77
C ARG A 214 14.34 10.46 11.66
N GLN A 215 14.61 10.43 12.96
CA GLN A 215 13.61 10.25 13.99
C GLN A 215 13.23 11.63 14.52
N ILE A 216 11.94 11.94 14.52
CA ILE A 216 11.40 13.24 14.89
C ILE A 216 10.49 13.06 16.09
N SER A 217 10.83 13.69 17.21
CA SER A 217 9.97 13.74 18.39
C SER A 217 8.80 14.68 18.17
N ALA A 218 7.58 14.20 18.38
CA ALA A 218 6.37 15.00 18.19
C ALA A 218 6.18 16.05 19.29
N ALA A 219 6.75 15.84 20.47
CA ALA A 219 6.58 16.73 21.61
C ALA A 219 7.35 18.06 21.43
N ASP A 220 8.55 18.01 20.87
CA ASP A 220 9.46 19.16 20.80
C ASP A 220 10.08 19.40 19.41
N GLY A 221 9.76 18.55 18.43
CA GLY A 221 10.31 18.65 17.08
C GLY A 221 11.80 18.30 16.96
N LYS A 222 12.39 17.69 18.01
CA LYS A 222 13.79 17.29 17.98
C LYS A 222 14.04 16.23 16.93
N VAL A 223 15.05 16.46 16.09
CA VAL A 223 15.48 15.55 15.04
C VAL A 223 16.73 14.80 15.50
N THR A 224 16.71 13.48 15.35
CA THR A 224 17.84 12.59 15.63
C THR A 224 18.07 11.68 14.43
N ALA A 225 19.32 11.58 13.96
CA ALA A 225 19.66 10.66 12.89
C ALA A 225 19.53 9.20 13.36
N VAL A 226 18.98 8.35 12.53
CA VAL A 226 18.94 6.89 12.74
C VAL A 226 20.09 6.29 11.93
N THR A 227 21.01 5.64 12.63
CA THR A 227 22.13 4.93 12.00
C THR A 227 21.61 3.63 11.40
N LEU A 228 21.79 3.45 10.09
CA LEU A 228 21.43 2.25 9.36
C LEU A 228 22.69 1.66 8.70
N ASP A 229 23.09 0.46 9.15
CA ASP A 229 24.20 -0.30 8.54
C ASP A 229 23.64 -1.22 7.44
N ASP A 230 23.30 -0.60 6.30
CA ASP A 230 22.85 -1.28 5.11
C ASP A 230 23.49 -0.66 3.87
N PRO A 231 24.50 -1.31 3.27
CA PRO A 231 25.20 -0.78 2.10
C PRO A 231 24.33 -0.74 0.84
N ASP A 232 23.26 -1.55 0.78
CA ASP A 232 22.38 -1.65 -0.39
C ASP A 232 21.24 -0.61 -0.36
N ALA A 233 21.14 0.22 0.69
CA ALA A 233 20.13 1.25 0.82
C ALA A 233 20.74 2.64 0.57
N GLU A 234 20.91 3.02 -0.68
CA GLU A 234 21.31 4.39 -1.05
C GLU A 234 20.10 5.32 -1.11
N MET A 235 19.02 4.84 -1.71
CA MET A 235 17.74 5.54 -1.80
C MET A 235 16.62 4.64 -1.30
N PHE A 236 15.71 5.20 -0.50
CA PHE A 236 14.54 4.46 0.00
C PHE A 236 13.42 4.51 -1.03
N GLY A 237 13.34 3.52 -1.92
CA GLY A 237 12.34 3.44 -3.00
C GLY A 237 10.91 3.43 -2.46
N GLN A 238 10.67 2.59 -1.46
CA GLN A 238 9.46 2.56 -0.65
C GLN A 238 9.84 2.62 0.83
N PHE A 239 9.01 3.26 1.65
CA PHE A 239 9.32 3.47 3.06
C PHE A 239 8.04 3.54 3.89
N GLY A 240 8.03 2.91 5.04
CA GLY A 240 6.95 2.95 6.02
C GLY A 240 7.47 2.73 7.44
N ALA A 241 6.70 3.17 8.42
CA ALA A 241 7.00 2.94 9.83
C ALA A 241 5.73 2.53 10.56
N SER A 242 5.83 1.57 11.47
CA SER A 242 4.71 1.13 12.28
C SER A 242 5.18 0.30 13.47
N HIS A 243 4.54 0.48 14.65
CA HIS A 243 4.77 -0.32 15.86
C HIS A 243 6.24 -0.51 16.23
N GLY A 244 7.02 0.57 16.18
CA GLY A 244 8.43 0.55 16.53
C GLY A 244 9.37 0.03 15.45
N ARG A 245 8.85 -0.32 14.27
CA ARG A 245 9.60 -0.87 13.15
C ARG A 245 9.60 0.07 11.95
N ILE A 246 10.71 0.07 11.23
CA ILE A 246 10.91 0.79 9.96
C ILE A 246 10.99 -0.25 8.86
N TYR A 247 10.21 -0.06 7.81
CA TYR A 247 10.18 -0.90 6.63
C TYR A 247 10.61 -0.09 5.42
N TYR A 248 11.48 -0.64 4.58
CA TYR A 248 11.92 0.02 3.35
C TYR A 248 12.35 -0.99 2.31
N THR A 249 12.33 -0.60 1.04
CA THR A 249 12.99 -1.35 -0.02
C THR A 249 14.35 -0.76 -0.30
N ASP A 250 15.36 -1.63 -0.43
CA ASP A 250 16.68 -1.27 -0.89
C ASP A 250 16.76 -1.17 -2.42
N ASP A 251 17.94 -0.90 -2.95
CA ASP A 251 18.18 -0.72 -4.39
C ASP A 251 18.12 -2.05 -5.17
N GLN A 252 18.07 -3.19 -4.47
CA GLN A 252 17.87 -4.52 -5.01
C GLN A 252 16.41 -4.99 -4.96
N HIS A 253 15.47 -4.09 -4.62
CA HIS A 253 14.05 -4.40 -4.43
C HIS A 253 13.76 -5.43 -3.33
N VAL A 254 14.62 -5.49 -2.30
CA VAL A 254 14.39 -6.30 -1.12
C VAL A 254 13.66 -5.48 -0.06
N LEU A 255 12.49 -5.93 0.38
CA LEU A 255 11.83 -5.37 1.55
C LEU A 255 12.60 -5.78 2.79
N LYS A 256 13.04 -4.80 3.55
CA LYS A 256 13.77 -4.97 4.82
C LYS A 256 12.99 -4.36 5.96
N VAL A 257 13.19 -4.91 7.16
CA VAL A 257 12.69 -4.34 8.42
C VAL A 257 13.87 -3.99 9.33
N PHE A 258 13.74 -2.88 10.01
CA PHE A 258 14.74 -2.34 10.93
C PHE A 258 14.07 -1.81 12.19
N GLU A 259 14.58 -2.18 13.36
CA GLU A 259 14.17 -1.62 14.63
C GLU A 259 15.25 -0.63 15.12
N PRO A 260 14.92 0.64 15.40
CA PRO A 260 15.89 1.60 15.92
C PRO A 260 16.60 1.06 17.16
N GLY A 261 17.95 1.09 17.13
CA GLY A 261 18.78 0.49 18.18
C GLY A 261 19.33 -0.89 17.85
N GLN A 262 18.84 -1.57 16.82
CA GLN A 262 19.50 -2.76 16.27
C GLN A 262 20.71 -2.36 15.40
N ALA A 263 21.65 -3.29 15.22
CA ALA A 263 22.84 -3.01 14.41
C ALA A 263 22.54 -3.04 12.91
N LYS A 264 21.69 -3.96 12.46
CA LYS A 264 21.44 -4.25 11.04
C LYS A 264 19.95 -4.53 10.76
N PRO A 265 19.47 -4.20 9.56
CA PRO A 265 18.15 -4.59 9.12
C PRO A 265 18.05 -6.11 8.85
N VAL A 266 16.83 -6.60 8.81
CA VAL A 266 16.50 -7.97 8.43
C VAL A 266 15.79 -7.95 7.08
N SER A 267 16.26 -8.75 6.12
CA SER A 267 15.60 -8.95 4.83
C SER A 267 14.34 -9.80 5.00
N LEU A 268 13.22 -9.35 4.47
CA LEU A 268 11.93 -10.03 4.56
C LEU A 268 11.50 -10.66 3.23
N ILE A 269 11.44 -9.88 2.14
CA ILE A 269 10.79 -10.26 0.90
C ILE A 269 11.61 -9.75 -0.28
N GLN A 270 11.80 -10.58 -1.31
CA GLN A 270 12.49 -10.26 -2.55
C GLN A 270 11.51 -9.73 -3.62
N ASP A 271 12.06 -9.05 -4.63
CA ASP A 271 11.35 -8.58 -5.82
C ASP A 271 10.17 -7.63 -5.51
N VAL A 272 10.28 -6.83 -4.46
CA VAL A 272 9.22 -5.92 -4.02
C VAL A 272 9.22 -4.65 -4.86
N TRP A 273 8.11 -4.40 -5.55
CA TRP A 273 7.86 -3.15 -6.27
C TRP A 273 7.27 -2.07 -5.36
N SER A 274 6.22 -2.44 -4.63
CA SER A 274 5.60 -1.57 -3.64
C SER A 274 5.06 -2.39 -2.47
N PHE A 275 4.94 -1.76 -1.32
CA PHE A 275 4.30 -2.36 -0.16
C PHE A 275 3.48 -1.33 0.61
N GLU A 276 2.50 -1.81 1.36
CA GLU A 276 1.74 -1.02 2.31
C GLU A 276 1.45 -1.83 3.57
N ILE A 277 1.72 -1.23 4.72
CA ILE A 277 1.49 -1.85 6.03
C ILE A 277 0.05 -1.55 6.44
N SER A 278 -0.69 -2.57 6.89
CA SER A 278 -2.04 -2.34 7.44
C SER A 278 -1.97 -1.41 8.66
N PRO A 279 -2.98 -0.54 8.88
CA PRO A 279 -2.99 0.38 10.02
C PRO A 279 -2.84 -0.30 11.39
N ASP A 280 -3.35 -1.53 11.55
CA ASP A 280 -3.16 -2.36 12.75
C ASP A 280 -1.80 -3.08 12.81
N SER A 281 -0.98 -2.93 11.75
CA SER A 281 0.35 -3.55 11.59
C SER A 281 0.39 -5.08 11.65
N GLN A 282 -0.74 -5.73 11.43
CA GLN A 282 -0.79 -7.19 11.38
C GLN A 282 -0.31 -7.73 10.03
N TYR A 283 -0.51 -6.96 8.95
CA TYR A 283 -0.26 -7.39 7.59
C TYR A 283 0.55 -6.39 6.79
N ILE A 284 1.28 -6.91 5.80
CA ILE A 284 1.98 -6.15 4.77
C ILE A 284 1.44 -6.63 3.42
N ALA A 285 0.78 -5.75 2.68
CA ALA A 285 0.43 -5.98 1.30
C ALA A 285 1.65 -5.67 0.43
N VAL A 286 2.02 -6.60 -0.45
CA VAL A 286 3.23 -6.49 -1.27
C VAL A 286 2.86 -6.73 -2.73
N SER A 287 3.14 -5.75 -3.57
CA SER A 287 3.18 -5.91 -5.02
C SER A 287 4.61 -6.28 -5.43
N THR A 288 4.76 -7.41 -6.11
CA THR A 288 6.05 -7.86 -6.65
C THR A 288 6.09 -7.72 -8.16
N VAL A 289 7.27 -7.44 -8.70
CA VAL A 289 7.51 -7.46 -10.15
C VAL A 289 8.49 -8.58 -10.49
N THR A 290 8.07 -9.49 -11.34
CA THR A 290 8.93 -10.57 -11.83
C THR A 290 9.42 -10.21 -13.24
N GLN A 291 10.73 -10.00 -13.39
CA GLN A 291 11.36 -9.69 -14.68
C GLN A 291 11.96 -10.91 -15.37
N SER A 292 12.04 -12.05 -14.70
CA SER A 292 12.68 -13.28 -15.20
C SER A 292 11.70 -14.45 -15.25
N GLY A 293 11.90 -15.35 -16.23
CA GLY A 293 11.09 -16.55 -16.43
C GLY A 293 9.90 -16.35 -17.39
N GLU A 294 8.95 -17.28 -17.36
CA GLU A 294 7.76 -17.28 -18.21
C GLU A 294 6.73 -16.20 -17.84
N PHE A 295 6.79 -15.70 -16.62
CA PHE A 295 5.88 -14.67 -16.12
C PHE A 295 6.61 -13.33 -15.98
N LYS A 296 6.20 -12.37 -16.80
CA LYS A 296 6.53 -10.96 -16.65
C LYS A 296 5.28 -10.26 -16.13
N GLY A 297 5.40 -9.54 -15.01
CA GLY A 297 4.28 -8.79 -14.47
C GLY A 297 4.27 -8.73 -12.95
N SER A 298 3.16 -8.32 -12.38
CA SER A 298 2.98 -8.05 -10.96
C SER A 298 2.10 -9.11 -10.29
N LYS A 299 2.42 -9.41 -9.02
CA LYS A 299 1.61 -10.23 -8.11
C LYS A 299 1.33 -9.46 -6.85
N LEU A 300 0.12 -9.56 -6.31
CA LEU A 300 -0.23 -9.01 -5.01
C LEU A 300 -0.36 -10.13 -3.98
N LEU A 301 0.40 -10.01 -2.91
CA LEU A 301 0.54 -11.00 -1.84
C LEU A 301 0.36 -10.30 -0.49
N ILE A 302 -0.12 -11.04 0.51
CA ILE A 302 -0.21 -10.58 1.89
C ILE A 302 0.80 -11.34 2.74
N TYR A 303 1.54 -10.61 3.54
CA TYR A 303 2.50 -11.14 4.52
C TYR A 303 2.12 -10.64 5.91
N ASP A 304 2.53 -11.37 6.95
CA ASP A 304 2.52 -10.84 8.31
C ASP A 304 3.70 -9.89 8.56
N ALA A 305 3.71 -9.26 9.71
CA ALA A 305 4.76 -8.32 10.09
C ALA A 305 6.16 -8.96 10.26
N ALA A 306 6.25 -10.29 10.28
CA ALA A 306 7.50 -11.05 10.31
C ALA A 306 7.98 -11.47 8.90
N GLY A 307 7.22 -11.15 7.84
CA GLY A 307 7.53 -11.51 6.46
C GLY A 307 7.09 -12.92 6.08
N SER A 308 6.21 -13.56 6.86
CA SER A 308 5.65 -14.86 6.51
C SER A 308 4.42 -14.69 5.61
N LEU A 309 4.39 -15.37 4.48
CA LEU A 309 3.29 -15.31 3.52
C LEU A 309 1.98 -15.79 4.16
N GLN A 310 0.95 -14.95 4.10
CA GLN A 310 -0.38 -15.24 4.61
C GLN A 310 -1.32 -15.59 3.45
N GLY A 311 -1.68 -16.86 3.35
CA GLY A 311 -2.60 -17.34 2.31
C GLY A 311 -1.98 -17.41 0.93
N SER A 312 -2.80 -17.15 -0.07
CA SER A 312 -2.45 -17.25 -1.48
C SER A 312 -2.40 -15.88 -2.17
N LEU A 313 -1.95 -15.88 -3.40
CA LEU A 313 -1.99 -14.74 -4.31
C LEU A 313 -3.40 -14.14 -4.41
N ILE A 314 -3.56 -12.84 -4.14
CA ILE A 314 -4.85 -12.13 -4.24
C ILE A 314 -5.01 -11.34 -5.55
N GLY A 315 -3.93 -11.03 -6.24
CA GLY A 315 -3.97 -10.34 -7.53
C GLY A 315 -2.79 -10.73 -8.42
N LYS A 316 -3.02 -10.77 -9.73
CA LYS A 316 -2.01 -11.02 -10.74
C LYS A 316 -2.36 -10.33 -12.04
N GLY A 317 -1.40 -9.60 -12.62
CA GLY A 317 -1.52 -8.92 -13.90
C GLY A 317 -0.18 -8.42 -14.41
N ASP A 318 -0.20 -7.63 -15.46
CA ASP A 318 1.02 -7.02 -15.99
C ASP A 318 1.48 -5.87 -15.10
N LEU A 319 0.53 -5.15 -14.47
CA LEU A 319 0.81 -4.07 -13.54
C LEU A 319 -0.21 -4.06 -12.39
N ILE A 320 0.27 -3.78 -11.19
CA ILE A 320 -0.52 -3.39 -10.03
C ILE A 320 0.03 -2.04 -9.58
N SER A 321 -0.72 -0.96 -9.85
CA SER A 321 -0.22 0.42 -9.68
C SER A 321 -0.39 0.91 -8.26
N TYR A 322 -1.57 0.65 -7.69
CA TYR A 322 -1.95 1.16 -6.37
C TYR A 322 -2.48 0.04 -5.49
N ILE A 323 -2.09 0.09 -4.25
CA ILE A 323 -2.62 -0.72 -3.14
C ILE A 323 -2.93 0.23 -1.99
N SER A 324 -4.01 0.01 -1.25
CA SER A 324 -4.34 0.86 -0.10
C SER A 324 -5.23 0.14 0.92
N TRP A 325 -4.78 0.11 2.16
CA TRP A 325 -5.54 -0.41 3.28
C TRP A 325 -6.62 0.58 3.72
N SER A 326 -7.79 0.05 4.07
CA SER A 326 -8.79 0.84 4.80
C SER A 326 -8.28 1.19 6.21
N PRO A 327 -8.71 2.33 6.79
CA PRO A 327 -8.29 2.75 8.13
C PRO A 327 -8.56 1.72 9.23
N ASP A 328 -9.58 0.88 9.05
CA ASP A 328 -9.95 -0.21 9.97
C ASP A 328 -9.18 -1.52 9.72
N SER A 329 -8.21 -1.54 8.78
CA SER A 329 -7.44 -2.71 8.33
C SER A 329 -8.30 -3.89 7.82
N ALA A 330 -9.60 -3.68 7.66
CA ALA A 330 -10.52 -4.74 7.27
C ALA A 330 -10.56 -4.99 5.77
N LYS A 331 -10.10 -4.01 4.96
CA LYS A 331 -10.19 -4.04 3.50
C LYS A 331 -8.89 -3.55 2.87
N LEU A 332 -8.51 -4.17 1.75
CA LEU A 332 -7.41 -3.71 0.91
C LEU A 332 -7.95 -3.42 -0.49
N ALA A 333 -7.87 -2.16 -0.91
CA ALA A 333 -8.12 -1.76 -2.28
C ALA A 333 -6.88 -2.00 -3.14
N PHE A 334 -7.06 -2.48 -4.36
CA PHE A 334 -5.99 -2.63 -5.33
C PHE A 334 -6.51 -2.59 -6.76
N ASP A 335 -5.67 -2.21 -7.70
CA ASP A 335 -5.94 -2.33 -9.12
C ASP A 335 -5.10 -3.43 -9.74
N VAL A 336 -5.58 -3.98 -10.84
CA VAL A 336 -4.84 -4.89 -11.70
C VAL A 336 -5.05 -4.46 -13.14
N TYR A 337 -3.97 -4.29 -13.86
CA TYR A 337 -3.93 -4.11 -15.29
C TYR A 337 -3.38 -5.37 -15.96
N THR A 338 -4.02 -5.81 -17.03
CA THR A 338 -3.57 -6.92 -17.87
C THR A 338 -3.88 -6.62 -19.33
N GLU A 339 -2.87 -6.70 -20.20
CA GLU A 339 -3.05 -6.54 -21.65
C GLU A 339 -3.92 -7.66 -22.24
N ASP A 340 -3.78 -8.87 -21.67
CA ASP A 340 -4.63 -9.99 -22.00
C ASP A 340 -6.02 -9.85 -21.35
N LYS A 341 -7.07 -9.90 -22.16
CA LYS A 341 -8.48 -9.76 -21.75
C LYS A 341 -9.00 -10.87 -20.84
N THR A 342 -8.22 -11.93 -20.60
CA THR A 342 -8.65 -13.14 -19.88
C THR A 342 -8.31 -13.12 -18.38
N GLY A 343 -7.56 -12.12 -17.91
CA GLY A 343 -7.10 -12.00 -16.51
C GLY A 343 -7.97 -11.10 -15.64
N MET A 344 -7.49 -10.86 -14.43
CA MET A 344 -7.99 -9.77 -13.59
C MET A 344 -7.64 -8.45 -14.27
N ASN A 345 -8.62 -7.57 -14.42
CA ASN A 345 -8.41 -6.28 -15.04
C ASN A 345 -9.43 -5.29 -14.48
N GLY A 346 -9.02 -4.42 -13.57
CA GLY A 346 -9.93 -3.51 -12.89
C GLY A 346 -9.49 -3.11 -11.50
N VAL A 347 -10.44 -2.53 -10.75
CA VAL A 347 -10.30 -2.18 -9.33
C VAL A 347 -11.02 -3.21 -8.47
N TYR A 348 -10.37 -3.64 -7.42
CA TYR A 348 -10.81 -4.72 -6.54
C TYR A 348 -10.67 -4.33 -5.07
N ILE A 349 -11.47 -4.99 -4.22
CA ILE A 349 -11.32 -5.00 -2.75
C ILE A 349 -11.08 -6.43 -2.30
N PHE A 350 -10.05 -6.62 -1.49
CA PHE A 350 -9.88 -7.80 -0.66
C PHE A 350 -10.43 -7.52 0.73
N ASP A 351 -11.40 -8.30 1.17
CA ASP A 351 -11.94 -8.25 2.54
C ASP A 351 -11.19 -9.25 3.42
N THR A 352 -10.44 -8.74 4.40
CA THR A 352 -9.62 -9.58 5.29
C THR A 352 -10.43 -10.51 6.18
N ARG A 353 -11.69 -10.16 6.51
CA ARG A 353 -12.55 -10.95 7.39
C ARG A 353 -13.14 -12.17 6.68
N SER A 354 -13.60 -11.99 5.44
CA SER A 354 -14.13 -13.08 4.62
C SER A 354 -13.08 -13.72 3.74
N GLY A 355 -11.99 -12.98 3.48
CA GLY A 355 -10.95 -13.30 2.55
C GLY A 355 -11.37 -13.35 1.09
N ARG A 356 -12.43 -12.66 0.76
CA ARG A 356 -12.95 -12.59 -0.61
C ARG A 356 -12.42 -11.35 -1.33
N VAL A 357 -12.25 -11.50 -2.64
CA VAL A 357 -11.97 -10.40 -3.55
C VAL A 357 -13.28 -9.99 -4.22
N LEU A 358 -13.63 -8.71 -4.10
CA LEU A 358 -14.82 -8.10 -4.71
C LEU A 358 -14.37 -7.18 -5.85
N PRO A 359 -14.80 -7.39 -7.11
CA PRO A 359 -14.58 -6.45 -8.19
C PRO A 359 -15.46 -5.20 -8.01
N LEU A 360 -14.86 -4.00 -8.16
CA LEU A 360 -15.56 -2.72 -8.09
C LEU A 360 -15.78 -2.09 -9.45
N ALA A 361 -14.75 -2.12 -10.30
CA ALA A 361 -14.78 -1.61 -11.65
C ALA A 361 -13.95 -2.52 -12.54
N GLN A 362 -14.46 -2.87 -13.72
CA GLN A 362 -13.72 -3.63 -14.71
C GLN A 362 -13.25 -2.68 -15.82
N TYR A 363 -12.03 -2.90 -16.30
CA TYR A 363 -11.51 -2.21 -17.46
C TYR A 363 -11.93 -2.96 -18.71
N TYR A 364 -12.71 -2.31 -19.53
CA TYR A 364 -13.16 -2.89 -20.80
C TYR A 364 -12.16 -2.56 -21.89
N ALA A 365 -11.44 -3.56 -22.34
CA ALA A 365 -10.51 -3.40 -23.44
C ALA A 365 -11.21 -3.65 -24.77
N ALA A 366 -11.33 -2.66 -25.60
CA ALA A 366 -11.40 -2.80 -27.06
C ALA A 366 -11.10 -1.46 -27.71
N GLY A 367 -9.79 -1.12 -27.84
CA GLY A 367 -9.36 0.02 -28.65
C GLY A 367 -9.41 1.38 -27.98
N ASP A 368 -9.94 1.51 -26.76
CA ASP A 368 -9.84 2.73 -25.96
C ASP A 368 -8.61 2.66 -25.04
N PRO A 369 -7.95 3.80 -24.75
CA PRO A 369 -6.96 3.86 -23.71
C PRO A 369 -7.60 3.33 -22.43
N MET A 370 -6.98 2.30 -21.82
CA MET A 370 -7.61 1.59 -20.71
C MET A 370 -7.68 2.50 -19.50
N PRO A 371 -8.89 2.69 -18.93
CA PRO A 371 -9.02 3.45 -17.70
C PRO A 371 -8.35 2.66 -16.57
N HIS A 372 -7.20 3.11 -16.10
CA HIS A 372 -6.58 2.66 -14.86
C HIS A 372 -6.64 3.80 -13.85
N PRO A 373 -6.55 3.54 -12.55
CA PRO A 373 -6.49 4.61 -11.57
C PRO A 373 -5.32 5.54 -11.85
N VAL A 374 -5.60 6.83 -11.95
CA VAL A 374 -4.57 7.87 -12.20
C VAL A 374 -4.05 8.49 -10.92
N TYR A 375 -4.73 8.20 -9.80
CA TYR A 375 -4.35 8.64 -8.45
C TYR A 375 -4.47 7.48 -7.47
N PRO A 376 -3.73 7.52 -6.34
CA PRO A 376 -3.89 6.56 -5.25
C PRO A 376 -5.33 6.48 -4.76
N PHE A 377 -5.71 5.32 -4.25
CA PHE A 377 -7.02 5.11 -3.61
C PHE A 377 -7.18 6.00 -2.38
N SER A 378 -8.42 6.45 -2.15
CA SER A 378 -8.74 7.36 -1.04
C SER A 378 -9.89 6.80 -0.21
N TRP A 379 -9.61 6.41 1.03
CA TRP A 379 -10.58 5.89 1.97
C TRP A 379 -11.24 7.00 2.81
N SER A 380 -12.53 6.86 3.10
CA SER A 380 -13.18 7.67 4.14
C SER A 380 -12.60 7.35 5.52
N PRO A 381 -12.73 8.24 6.52
CA PRO A 381 -12.18 8.03 7.86
C PRO A 381 -12.60 6.71 8.53
N SER A 382 -13.84 6.24 8.31
CA SER A 382 -14.31 4.96 8.83
C SER A 382 -13.89 3.74 8.00
N GLY A 383 -13.35 3.95 6.78
CA GLY A 383 -13.09 2.88 5.82
C GLY A 383 -14.35 2.28 5.18
N ASN A 384 -15.53 2.90 5.36
CA ASN A 384 -16.76 2.42 4.75
C ASN A 384 -16.99 2.94 3.34
N ARG A 385 -16.13 3.86 2.87
CA ARG A 385 -16.16 4.38 1.50
C ARG A 385 -14.77 4.38 0.90
N LEU A 386 -14.73 4.07 -0.41
CA LEU A 386 -13.51 4.13 -1.22
C LEU A 386 -13.74 5.06 -2.40
N GLY A 387 -12.87 6.04 -2.55
CA GLY A 387 -12.76 6.86 -3.75
C GLY A 387 -11.60 6.41 -4.64
N PHE A 388 -11.84 6.34 -5.94
CA PHE A 388 -10.79 6.16 -6.95
C PHE A 388 -11.14 6.92 -8.23
N THR A 389 -10.11 7.41 -8.90
CA THR A 389 -10.24 8.24 -10.10
C THR A 389 -9.64 7.51 -11.29
N LEU A 390 -10.43 7.45 -12.37
CA LEU A 390 -10.04 6.84 -13.64
C LEU A 390 -9.94 7.92 -14.73
N ASP A 391 -9.13 7.67 -15.75
CA ASP A 391 -9.21 8.42 -17.00
C ASP A 391 -10.56 8.21 -17.68
N ASP A 392 -11.11 9.28 -18.21
CA ASP A 392 -12.37 9.25 -18.98
C ASP A 392 -12.20 10.04 -20.29
N PRO A 393 -12.40 9.42 -21.45
CA PRO A 393 -12.26 10.09 -22.74
C PRO A 393 -13.18 11.30 -22.95
N LYS A 394 -14.29 11.37 -22.20
CA LYS A 394 -15.28 12.45 -22.32
C LYS A 394 -15.04 13.60 -21.35
N SER A 395 -14.72 13.27 -20.11
CA SER A 395 -14.58 14.25 -19.02
C SER A 395 -13.16 14.41 -18.52
N LEU A 396 -12.16 13.81 -19.18
CA LEU A 396 -10.74 13.68 -18.78
C LEU A 396 -10.57 12.75 -17.58
N LEU A 397 -11.32 12.98 -16.51
CA LEU A 397 -11.29 12.21 -15.27
C LEU A 397 -12.70 11.85 -14.84
N VAL A 398 -12.85 10.72 -14.20
CA VAL A 398 -14.07 10.35 -13.47
C VAL A 398 -13.69 9.74 -12.13
N THR A 399 -14.25 10.28 -11.06
CA THR A 399 -14.09 9.72 -9.72
C THR A 399 -15.32 8.90 -9.34
N HIS A 400 -15.07 7.68 -8.91
CA HIS A 400 -16.06 6.80 -8.31
C HIS A 400 -15.88 6.81 -6.80
N VAL A 401 -16.98 6.93 -6.06
CA VAL A 401 -17.01 6.70 -4.61
C VAL A 401 -17.94 5.53 -4.34
N ILE A 402 -17.42 4.49 -3.73
CA ILE A 402 -18.13 3.25 -3.42
C ILE A 402 -18.46 3.21 -1.94
N ASP A 403 -19.74 3.07 -1.61
CA ASP A 403 -20.20 2.81 -0.25
C ASP A 403 -20.30 1.29 -0.02
N PHE A 404 -19.73 0.80 1.07
CA PHE A 404 -19.78 -0.61 1.50
C PHE A 404 -20.78 -0.83 2.63
N LYS A 405 -21.30 -2.06 2.74
CA LYS A 405 -22.13 -2.54 3.86
C LYS A 405 -21.89 -4.01 4.16
#